data_6c9eb4c1374fd41d562e71ff69774041
#
_entry.id   6c9eb4c1374fd41d562e71ff69774041
#
_cell.length_a   1.000
_cell.length_b   1.000
_cell.length_c   1.000
_cell.angle_alpha   90.00
_cell.angle_beta   90.00
_cell.angle_gamma   90.00
#
_symmetry.space_group_name_H-M   'P 1'
#
loop_
_entity.id
_entity.type
_entity.pdbx_description
1 polymer ?
#
loop_
_entity_poly.entity_id
_entity_poly.type
_entity_poly.pdbx_seq_one_letter_code
_entity_poly.pdbx_strand_id
1 'polypeptide(L)'
;MHPILFHIPLPNRPLKLWWALVAIAVLSAIYGVWAQRKSTREDALTGLVIAAAAGAGAYYWRASDWTPPTGGVPIYSYGVMLGLSLVVGWYITLPLARKIGLPAETMANCYVWTALAALAGSRVLYIITNLDEFHETADYFAFRKGGLVAYGGFIGGMLGSWVFLLRHQIRMLPWADVAVPSLASGLMITRIGCYLYGCDFGQRLSTDAPGFLKKMGTFPKLEDGTLGYFENGSPIPGSPAFAHHLDQCTRGDIHYKAAECLNLKDASFPVHPTQIYESLVGLGLLVLLLWHRKHQKFRGQIFYTFVIAYGFLRFILELWRDDDQRGSLPFHTDRYLLIGGGLLLMAIGFTLGVAKAIPNPRLRLGAQIASFVPGVLAIFTMKTAQYVVDDYAYSTSQFIGLVTALIACFFYSMAWDEAKLAPKLAMALGLEGAPLADDKALNEPRKKRSDDEGEDEEQDRPKKKLVKKKKKKPVETKPGETTPGETTPGEAEEEKDEPEAEKEAPKKDVEEVHQDKDEESKDD
;
A
#
# COMPACT_ATOMS: atom_id res chain seq x y z
N MET A 1 -12.78 -19.09 0.67
CA MET A 1 -12.16 -18.31 -0.39
C MET A 1 -13.19 -18.00 -1.45
N HIS A 2 -13.21 -16.77 -1.94
CA HIS A 2 -14.21 -16.33 -2.90
C HIS A 2 -13.51 -15.49 -3.98
N PRO A 3 -13.00 -16.13 -5.04
CA PRO A 3 -12.34 -15.41 -6.14
C PRO A 3 -13.33 -14.50 -6.86
N ILE A 4 -14.58 -14.90 -6.95
CA ILE A 4 -15.69 -14.11 -7.45
C ILE A 4 -16.57 -13.73 -6.26
N LEU A 5 -16.75 -12.43 -6.01
CA LEU A 5 -17.59 -11.95 -4.90
C LEU A 5 -19.07 -12.05 -5.23
N PHE A 6 -19.46 -11.65 -6.42
CA PHE A 6 -20.82 -11.71 -6.93
C PHE A 6 -20.84 -11.55 -8.45
N HIS A 7 -21.97 -11.89 -9.07
CA HIS A 7 -22.23 -11.65 -10.48
C HIS A 7 -23.19 -10.47 -10.63
N ILE A 8 -22.89 -9.55 -11.53
CA ILE A 8 -23.84 -8.52 -11.94
C ILE A 8 -24.79 -9.14 -12.96
N PRO A 9 -26.08 -9.30 -12.66
CA PRO A 9 -27.03 -9.85 -13.61
C PRO A 9 -27.22 -8.86 -14.76
N LEU A 10 -26.83 -9.26 -15.96
CA LEU A 10 -27.08 -8.50 -17.18
C LEU A 10 -28.01 -9.28 -18.09
N PRO A 11 -28.86 -8.59 -18.87
CA PRO A 11 -29.72 -9.27 -19.82
C PRO A 11 -28.87 -10.05 -20.83
N ASN A 12 -29.27 -11.28 -21.11
CA ASN A 12 -28.59 -12.17 -22.05
C ASN A 12 -28.87 -11.72 -23.52
N ARG A 13 -28.46 -10.49 -23.82
CA ARG A 13 -28.56 -9.85 -25.15
C ARG A 13 -27.23 -9.22 -25.50
N PRO A 14 -26.85 -9.18 -26.78
CA PRO A 14 -25.63 -8.48 -27.18
C PRO A 14 -25.71 -7.01 -26.80
N LEU A 15 -24.77 -6.56 -25.97
CA LEU A 15 -24.67 -5.18 -25.51
C LEU A 15 -23.63 -4.44 -26.37
N LYS A 16 -24.07 -3.39 -27.00
CA LYS A 16 -23.18 -2.50 -27.77
C LYS A 16 -22.45 -1.54 -26.81
N LEU A 17 -21.47 -2.08 -26.07
CA LEU A 17 -20.72 -1.32 -25.06
C LEU A 17 -19.99 -0.09 -25.64
N TRP A 18 -19.71 -0.08 -26.93
CA TRP A 18 -19.08 1.06 -27.58
C TRP A 18 -19.93 2.35 -27.49
N TRP A 19 -21.27 2.26 -27.38
CA TRP A 19 -22.12 3.42 -27.13
C TRP A 19 -21.87 4.08 -25.78
N ALA A 20 -21.58 3.29 -24.74
CA ALA A 20 -21.20 3.82 -23.43
C ALA A 20 -19.87 4.59 -23.50
N LEU A 21 -18.90 4.04 -24.26
CA LEU A 21 -17.63 4.71 -24.48
C LEU A 21 -17.79 6.00 -25.30
N VAL A 22 -18.66 6.01 -26.31
CA VAL A 22 -19.02 7.24 -27.05
C VAL A 22 -19.63 8.28 -26.10
N ALA A 23 -20.55 7.87 -25.22
CA ALA A 23 -21.14 8.79 -24.25
C ALA A 23 -20.08 9.37 -23.29
N ILE A 24 -19.18 8.53 -22.78
CA ILE A 24 -18.05 8.98 -21.94
C ILE A 24 -17.15 9.95 -22.73
N ALA A 25 -16.82 9.64 -23.99
CA ALA A 25 -15.98 10.49 -24.82
C ALA A 25 -16.63 11.87 -25.03
N VAL A 26 -17.93 11.91 -25.34
CA VAL A 26 -18.67 13.16 -25.56
C VAL A 26 -18.76 13.98 -24.26
N LEU A 27 -19.13 13.35 -23.12
CA LEU A 27 -19.24 14.04 -21.83
C LEU A 27 -17.87 14.57 -21.38
N SER A 28 -16.81 13.81 -21.55
CA SER A 28 -15.45 14.24 -21.18
C SER A 28 -14.93 15.34 -22.12
N ALA A 29 -15.29 15.31 -23.42
CA ALA A 29 -14.97 16.40 -24.34
C ALA A 29 -15.71 17.69 -23.97
N ILE A 30 -17.01 17.60 -23.65
CA ILE A 30 -17.82 18.74 -23.17
C ILE A 30 -17.20 19.31 -21.88
N TYR A 31 -16.85 18.45 -20.92
CA TYR A 31 -16.18 18.87 -19.70
C TYR A 31 -14.83 19.55 -19.99
N GLY A 32 -13.99 18.98 -20.85
CA GLY A 32 -12.71 19.57 -21.25
C GLY A 32 -12.85 20.96 -21.87
N VAL A 33 -13.82 21.15 -22.79
CA VAL A 33 -14.13 22.46 -23.39
C VAL A 33 -14.69 23.45 -22.35
N TRP A 34 -15.56 22.99 -21.45
CA TRP A 34 -16.08 23.82 -20.36
C TRP A 34 -14.97 24.23 -19.38
N ALA A 35 -14.08 23.30 -19.03
CA ALA A 35 -12.95 23.55 -18.14
C ALA A 35 -11.94 24.56 -18.73
N GLN A 36 -11.73 24.59 -20.05
CA GLN A 36 -10.95 25.64 -20.72
C GLN A 36 -11.46 27.06 -20.45
N ARG A 37 -12.76 27.22 -20.23
CA ARG A 37 -13.39 28.53 -20.03
C ARG A 37 -13.44 28.98 -18.57
N LYS A 38 -13.48 28.04 -17.60
CA LYS A 38 -13.75 28.33 -16.19
C LYS A 38 -12.75 27.74 -15.19
N SER A 39 -11.88 26.85 -15.60
CA SER A 39 -10.99 26.09 -14.73
C SER A 39 -9.52 26.15 -15.21
N THR A 40 -8.68 25.27 -14.73
CA THR A 40 -7.26 25.24 -15.10
C THR A 40 -7.05 24.59 -16.47
N ARG A 41 -5.94 24.92 -17.11
CA ARG A 41 -5.50 24.26 -18.36
C ARG A 41 -5.33 22.75 -18.19
N GLU A 42 -5.00 22.30 -16.98
CA GLU A 42 -4.82 20.86 -16.66
C GLU A 42 -6.14 20.10 -16.64
N ASP A 43 -7.21 20.68 -16.09
CA ASP A 43 -8.54 20.06 -16.11
C ASP A 43 -9.07 19.91 -17.53
N ALA A 44 -8.83 20.92 -18.36
CA ALA A 44 -9.19 20.89 -19.77
C ALA A 44 -8.44 19.77 -20.53
N LEU A 45 -7.12 19.64 -20.31
CA LEU A 45 -6.30 18.58 -20.91
C LEU A 45 -6.75 17.20 -20.42
N THR A 46 -7.04 17.05 -19.14
CA THR A 46 -7.54 15.79 -18.56
C THR A 46 -8.85 15.36 -19.21
N GLY A 47 -9.82 16.28 -19.37
CA GLY A 47 -11.08 16.01 -20.05
C GLY A 47 -10.88 15.58 -21.50
N LEU A 48 -9.98 16.24 -22.24
CA LEU A 48 -9.68 15.90 -23.63
C LEU A 48 -8.95 14.57 -23.79
N VAL A 49 -8.03 14.23 -22.88
CA VAL A 49 -7.32 12.94 -22.86
C VAL A 49 -8.30 11.80 -22.61
N ILE A 50 -9.20 11.95 -21.64
CA ILE A 50 -10.24 10.94 -21.36
C ILE A 50 -11.18 10.80 -22.58
N ALA A 51 -11.56 11.89 -23.21
CA ALA A 51 -12.39 11.88 -24.41
C ALA A 51 -11.71 11.14 -25.56
N ALA A 52 -10.41 11.40 -25.80
CA ALA A 52 -9.63 10.74 -26.84
C ALA A 52 -9.48 9.23 -26.57
N ALA A 53 -9.16 8.84 -25.32
CA ALA A 53 -9.03 7.45 -24.92
C ALA A 53 -10.36 6.69 -25.04
N ALA A 54 -11.47 7.28 -24.58
CA ALA A 54 -12.80 6.68 -24.70
C ALA A 54 -13.26 6.60 -26.16
N GLY A 55 -12.96 7.60 -26.99
CA GLY A 55 -13.25 7.60 -28.42
C GLY A 55 -12.46 6.53 -29.18
N ALA A 56 -11.18 6.37 -28.89
CA ALA A 56 -10.35 5.30 -29.44
C ALA A 56 -10.86 3.92 -29.02
N GLY A 57 -11.24 3.74 -27.75
CA GLY A 57 -11.86 2.50 -27.25
C GLY A 57 -13.20 2.20 -27.95
N ALA A 58 -14.04 3.23 -28.16
CA ALA A 58 -15.32 3.07 -28.86
C ALA A 58 -15.10 2.67 -30.32
N TYR A 59 -14.13 3.28 -31.01
CA TYR A 59 -13.78 2.93 -32.38
C TYR A 59 -13.30 1.49 -32.50
N TYR A 60 -12.41 1.07 -31.59
CA TYR A 60 -11.84 -0.28 -31.53
C TYR A 60 -12.93 -1.35 -31.27
N TRP A 61 -13.87 -1.08 -30.37
CA TRP A 61 -14.93 -2.05 -30.00
C TRP A 61 -16.21 -1.93 -30.81
N ARG A 62 -16.28 -1.03 -31.80
CA ARG A 62 -17.49 -0.84 -32.62
C ARG A 62 -17.95 -2.09 -33.34
N ALA A 63 -17.01 -2.98 -33.70
CA ALA A 63 -17.27 -4.19 -34.46
C ALA A 63 -17.54 -5.42 -33.56
N SER A 64 -17.39 -5.31 -32.24
CA SER A 64 -17.60 -6.42 -31.30
C SER A 64 -18.93 -6.27 -30.57
N ASP A 65 -19.86 -7.15 -30.85
CA ASP A 65 -21.04 -7.37 -30.03
C ASP A 65 -20.62 -8.21 -28.82
N TRP A 66 -20.52 -7.57 -27.63
CA TRP A 66 -20.21 -8.29 -26.39
C TRP A 66 -21.48 -8.89 -25.82
N THR A 67 -21.52 -10.22 -25.73
CA THR A 67 -22.57 -10.95 -25.02
C THR A 67 -22.11 -11.21 -23.58
N PRO A 68 -22.89 -10.81 -22.56
CA PRO A 68 -22.57 -11.15 -21.18
C PRO A 68 -22.50 -12.67 -21.01
N PRO A 69 -21.58 -13.18 -20.17
CA PRO A 69 -21.54 -14.60 -19.86
C PRO A 69 -22.88 -15.05 -19.26
N THR A 70 -23.26 -16.28 -19.53
CA THR A 70 -24.42 -16.93 -18.87
C THR A 70 -24.21 -16.91 -17.38
N GLY A 71 -25.11 -16.24 -16.64
CA GLY A 71 -24.96 -16.02 -15.19
C GLY A 71 -24.55 -14.61 -14.78
N GLY A 72 -24.23 -13.70 -15.73
CA GLY A 72 -23.84 -12.32 -15.47
C GLY A 72 -22.33 -12.09 -15.48
N VAL A 73 -21.93 -10.84 -15.23
CA VAL A 73 -20.52 -10.44 -15.20
C VAL A 73 -19.92 -10.74 -13.84
N PRO A 74 -18.87 -11.60 -13.76
CA PRO A 74 -18.21 -11.90 -12.50
C PRO A 74 -17.41 -10.69 -12.00
N ILE A 75 -17.59 -10.33 -10.76
CA ILE A 75 -16.77 -9.32 -10.06
C ILE A 75 -15.74 -10.06 -9.21
N TYR A 76 -14.51 -9.99 -9.65
CA TYR A 76 -13.37 -10.65 -9.00
C TYR A 76 -12.96 -9.95 -7.72
N SER A 77 -12.73 -10.71 -6.66
CA SER A 77 -12.28 -10.22 -5.35
C SER A 77 -10.97 -9.44 -5.42
N TYR A 78 -10.02 -9.90 -6.23
CA TYR A 78 -8.76 -9.21 -6.42
C TYR A 78 -8.94 -7.78 -6.98
N GLY A 79 -9.77 -7.62 -8.01
CA GLY A 79 -10.06 -6.30 -8.59
C GLY A 79 -10.72 -5.34 -7.58
N VAL A 80 -11.64 -5.86 -6.76
CA VAL A 80 -12.29 -5.06 -5.71
C VAL A 80 -11.28 -4.66 -4.63
N MET A 81 -10.40 -5.56 -4.19
CA MET A 81 -9.37 -5.25 -3.20
C MET A 81 -8.34 -4.25 -3.76
N LEU A 82 -7.98 -4.37 -5.04
CA LEU A 82 -7.12 -3.40 -5.70
C LEU A 82 -7.77 -2.00 -5.74
N GLY A 83 -9.04 -1.92 -6.15
CA GLY A 83 -9.80 -0.66 -6.13
C GLY A 83 -9.92 -0.07 -4.73
N LEU A 84 -10.23 -0.90 -3.73
CA LEU A 84 -10.29 -0.50 -2.32
C LEU A 84 -8.94 0.04 -1.83
N SER A 85 -7.82 -0.59 -2.23
CA SER A 85 -6.48 -0.14 -1.86
C SER A 85 -6.16 1.27 -2.38
N LEU A 86 -6.61 1.60 -3.60
CA LEU A 86 -6.47 2.96 -4.15
C LEU A 86 -7.31 3.98 -3.39
N VAL A 87 -8.56 3.63 -3.06
CA VAL A 87 -9.45 4.52 -2.28
C VAL A 87 -8.87 4.77 -0.88
N VAL A 88 -8.48 3.72 -0.16
CA VAL A 88 -7.87 3.84 1.17
C VAL A 88 -6.56 4.63 1.09
N GLY A 89 -5.73 4.37 0.08
CA GLY A 89 -4.50 5.11 -0.18
C GLY A 89 -4.74 6.60 -0.39
N TRP A 90 -5.77 6.99 -1.14
CA TRP A 90 -6.20 8.37 -1.31
C TRP A 90 -6.51 9.05 0.03
N TYR A 91 -7.34 8.39 0.86
CA TYR A 91 -7.72 8.92 2.17
C TYR A 91 -6.56 8.96 3.19
N ILE A 92 -5.50 8.20 3.00
CA ILE A 92 -4.27 8.27 3.80
C ILE A 92 -3.36 9.39 3.28
N THR A 93 -3.11 9.44 1.97
CA THR A 93 -2.08 10.31 1.36
C THR A 93 -2.46 11.79 1.45
N LEU A 94 -3.69 12.17 1.10
CA LEU A 94 -4.06 13.59 1.03
C LEU A 94 -4.07 14.30 2.38
N PRO A 95 -4.61 13.74 3.48
CA PRO A 95 -4.47 14.37 4.79
C PRO A 95 -3.02 14.49 5.27
N LEU A 96 -2.18 13.48 4.92
CA LEU A 96 -0.76 13.53 5.25
C LEU A 96 -0.02 14.62 4.46
N ALA A 97 -0.36 14.82 3.19
CA ALA A 97 0.19 15.88 2.35
C ALA A 97 -0.17 17.27 2.91
N ARG A 98 -1.46 17.48 3.25
CA ARG A 98 -1.93 18.74 3.89
C ARG A 98 -1.19 19.05 5.19
N LYS A 99 -0.95 18.02 6.04
CA LYS A 99 -0.24 18.19 7.33
C LYS A 99 1.20 18.70 7.19
N ILE A 100 1.85 18.46 6.06
CA ILE A 100 3.22 18.93 5.83
C ILE A 100 3.29 20.19 4.98
N GLY A 101 2.14 20.73 4.55
CA GLY A 101 2.07 21.96 3.76
C GLY A 101 2.15 21.76 2.25
N LEU A 102 1.96 20.55 1.74
CA LEU A 102 1.83 20.33 0.30
C LEU A 102 0.43 20.74 -0.20
N PRO A 103 0.33 21.37 -1.39
CA PRO A 103 -0.94 21.81 -1.96
C PRO A 103 -1.86 20.61 -2.24
N ALA A 104 -3.04 20.60 -1.61
CA ALA A 104 -3.91 19.44 -1.57
C ALA A 104 -4.46 19.03 -2.95
N GLU A 105 -4.82 20.00 -3.77
CA GLU A 105 -5.36 19.79 -5.11
C GLU A 105 -4.27 19.24 -6.05
N THR A 106 -3.09 19.86 -6.04
CA THR A 106 -1.93 19.37 -6.81
C THR A 106 -1.55 17.94 -6.41
N MET A 107 -1.61 17.64 -5.10
CA MET A 107 -1.29 16.28 -4.63
C MET A 107 -2.37 15.27 -4.99
N ALA A 108 -3.64 15.68 -5.06
CA ALA A 108 -4.71 14.83 -5.57
C ALA A 108 -4.48 14.46 -7.03
N ASN A 109 -4.16 15.44 -7.87
CA ASN A 109 -3.82 15.23 -9.27
C ASN A 109 -2.56 14.36 -9.42
N CYS A 110 -1.52 14.62 -8.61
CA CYS A 110 -0.32 13.78 -8.57
C CYS A 110 -0.63 12.31 -8.25
N TYR A 111 -1.52 12.07 -7.29
CA TYR A 111 -1.93 10.70 -6.94
C TYR A 111 -2.58 9.97 -8.12
N VAL A 112 -3.51 10.62 -8.82
CA VAL A 112 -4.15 10.05 -10.02
C VAL A 112 -3.14 9.79 -11.13
N TRP A 113 -2.27 10.75 -11.42
CA TRP A 113 -1.20 10.60 -12.41
C TRP A 113 -0.23 9.47 -12.04
N THR A 114 0.13 9.34 -10.76
CA THR A 114 0.95 8.24 -10.26
C THR A 114 0.29 6.89 -10.53
N ALA A 115 -1.02 6.76 -10.25
CA ALA A 115 -1.77 5.52 -10.47
C ALA A 115 -1.85 5.15 -11.96
N LEU A 116 -2.15 6.14 -12.82
CA LEU A 116 -2.21 5.93 -14.29
C LEU A 116 -0.82 5.55 -14.85
N ALA A 117 0.23 6.26 -14.44
CA ALA A 117 1.59 5.97 -14.86
C ALA A 117 2.07 4.60 -14.36
N ALA A 118 1.67 4.19 -13.15
CA ALA A 118 1.96 2.86 -12.62
C ALA A 118 1.28 1.76 -13.45
N LEU A 119 0.00 1.95 -13.82
CA LEU A 119 -0.72 1.00 -14.67
C LEU A 119 -0.05 0.87 -16.06
N ALA A 120 0.27 2.01 -16.68
CA ALA A 120 0.97 2.04 -17.97
C ALA A 120 2.35 1.38 -17.89
N GLY A 121 3.14 1.70 -16.85
CA GLY A 121 4.46 1.11 -16.63
C GLY A 121 4.41 -0.39 -16.39
N SER A 122 3.41 -0.89 -15.64
CA SER A 122 3.20 -2.33 -15.44
C SER A 122 2.99 -3.06 -16.76
N ARG A 123 2.20 -2.47 -17.67
CA ARG A 123 1.93 -3.07 -18.98
C ARG A 123 3.14 -2.99 -19.91
N VAL A 124 3.82 -1.83 -19.94
CA VAL A 124 5.03 -1.65 -20.75
C VAL A 124 6.11 -2.64 -20.37
N LEU A 125 6.36 -2.83 -19.06
CA LEU A 125 7.37 -3.80 -18.63
C LEU A 125 6.96 -5.23 -18.98
N TYR A 126 5.68 -5.59 -18.85
CA TYR A 126 5.19 -6.90 -19.28
C TYR A 126 5.43 -7.14 -20.77
N ILE A 127 5.11 -6.17 -21.62
CA ILE A 127 5.35 -6.25 -23.06
C ILE A 127 6.84 -6.49 -23.35
N ILE A 128 7.73 -5.72 -22.70
CA ILE A 128 9.17 -5.83 -22.91
C ILE A 128 9.71 -7.21 -22.49
N THR A 129 9.15 -7.78 -21.43
CA THR A 129 9.62 -9.08 -20.92
C THR A 129 8.99 -10.30 -21.59
N ASN A 130 7.92 -10.11 -22.37
CA ASN A 130 7.18 -11.20 -23.02
C ASN A 130 6.80 -10.84 -24.47
N LEU A 131 7.77 -10.36 -25.23
CA LEU A 131 7.56 -9.92 -26.63
C LEU A 131 6.98 -11.02 -27.52
N ASP A 132 7.34 -12.27 -27.21
CA ASP A 132 6.93 -13.45 -27.99
C ASP A 132 5.43 -13.77 -27.88
N GLU A 133 4.73 -13.22 -26.87
CA GLU A 133 3.28 -13.40 -26.72
C GLU A 133 2.45 -12.41 -27.55
N PHE A 134 3.09 -11.40 -28.16
CA PHE A 134 2.41 -10.29 -28.85
C PHE A 134 2.50 -10.45 -30.36
N HIS A 135 1.46 -11.02 -30.95
CA HIS A 135 1.39 -11.25 -32.40
C HIS A 135 0.55 -10.19 -33.14
N GLU A 136 -0.44 -9.61 -32.44
CA GLU A 136 -1.35 -8.62 -33.00
C GLU A 136 -1.31 -7.30 -32.21
N THR A 137 -1.59 -6.17 -32.90
CA THR A 137 -1.66 -4.85 -32.25
C THR A 137 -2.72 -4.78 -31.16
N ALA A 138 -3.76 -5.62 -31.24
CA ALA A 138 -4.80 -5.77 -30.23
C ALA A 138 -4.29 -6.31 -28.89
N ASP A 139 -3.30 -7.19 -28.92
CA ASP A 139 -2.75 -7.82 -27.72
C ASP A 139 -2.04 -6.82 -26.79
N TYR A 140 -1.46 -5.75 -27.35
CA TYR A 140 -0.83 -4.69 -26.53
C TYR A 140 -1.81 -4.00 -25.57
N PHE A 141 -3.09 -3.94 -25.95
CA PHE A 141 -4.15 -3.30 -25.16
C PHE A 141 -5.09 -4.29 -24.45
N ALA A 142 -4.80 -5.59 -24.54
CA ALA A 142 -5.64 -6.64 -23.96
C ALA A 142 -5.44 -6.81 -22.43
N PHE A 143 -5.67 -5.75 -21.65
CA PHE A 143 -5.57 -5.77 -20.19
C PHE A 143 -6.44 -6.84 -19.50
N ARG A 144 -7.48 -7.32 -20.17
CA ARG A 144 -8.37 -8.37 -19.64
C ARG A 144 -7.74 -9.77 -19.63
N LYS A 145 -6.73 -10.00 -20.47
CA LYS A 145 -5.97 -11.25 -20.50
C LYS A 145 -4.93 -11.32 -19.35
N GLY A 146 -4.79 -10.24 -18.53
CA GLY A 146 -3.75 -10.11 -17.53
C GLY A 146 -2.50 -9.44 -18.09
N GLY A 147 -1.32 -9.82 -17.58
CA GLY A 147 -0.05 -9.30 -18.06
C GLY A 147 0.29 -7.90 -17.52
N LEU A 148 0.45 -7.83 -16.21
CA LEU A 148 0.92 -6.64 -15.50
C LEU A 148 2.08 -7.04 -14.58
N VAL A 149 3.23 -6.39 -14.74
CA VAL A 149 4.41 -6.63 -13.92
C VAL A 149 4.52 -5.57 -12.83
N ALA A 150 4.55 -5.98 -11.57
CA ALA A 150 4.56 -5.06 -10.42
C ALA A 150 5.75 -4.08 -10.44
N TYR A 151 6.94 -4.53 -10.83
CA TYR A 151 8.12 -3.66 -10.94
C TYR A 151 7.94 -2.54 -11.97
N GLY A 152 7.26 -2.84 -13.09
CA GLY A 152 6.87 -1.83 -14.07
C GLY A 152 5.96 -0.76 -13.47
N GLY A 153 5.06 -1.17 -12.57
CA GLY A 153 4.21 -0.26 -11.82
C GLY A 153 4.99 0.66 -10.88
N PHE A 154 5.96 0.13 -10.15
CA PHE A 154 6.84 0.97 -9.31
C PHE A 154 7.65 1.97 -10.13
N ILE A 155 8.28 1.53 -11.21
CA ILE A 155 9.08 2.40 -12.09
C ILE A 155 8.18 3.45 -12.75
N GLY A 156 7.06 3.04 -13.34
CA GLY A 156 6.12 3.95 -14.00
C GLY A 156 5.51 4.96 -13.05
N GLY A 157 5.06 4.53 -11.86
CA GLY A 157 4.52 5.41 -10.84
C GLY A 157 5.55 6.41 -10.31
N MET A 158 6.79 5.97 -10.10
CA MET A 158 7.89 6.85 -9.67
C MET A 158 8.22 7.90 -10.74
N LEU A 159 8.38 7.47 -12.01
CA LEU A 159 8.67 8.37 -13.13
C LEU A 159 7.51 9.35 -13.38
N GLY A 160 6.26 8.86 -13.38
CA GLY A 160 5.08 9.69 -13.54
C GLY A 160 4.95 10.74 -12.44
N SER A 161 5.14 10.34 -11.18
CA SER A 161 5.17 11.28 -10.05
C SER A 161 6.29 12.31 -10.20
N TRP A 162 7.48 11.86 -10.54
CA TRP A 162 8.65 12.72 -10.69
C TRP A 162 8.44 13.78 -11.77
N VAL A 163 7.99 13.40 -12.96
CA VAL A 163 7.69 14.32 -14.07
C VAL A 163 6.59 15.32 -13.67
N PHE A 164 5.53 14.84 -13.01
CA PHE A 164 4.45 15.70 -12.53
C PHE A 164 4.97 16.73 -11.50
N LEU A 165 5.71 16.29 -10.50
CA LEU A 165 6.23 17.14 -9.42
C LEU A 165 7.27 18.16 -9.91
N LEU A 166 8.12 17.79 -10.89
CA LEU A 166 9.05 18.72 -11.52
C LEU A 166 8.32 19.90 -12.17
N ARG A 167 7.20 19.65 -12.85
CA ARG A 167 6.38 20.71 -13.46
C ARG A 167 5.76 21.66 -12.45
N HIS A 168 5.51 21.16 -11.22
CA HIS A 168 4.93 21.94 -10.11
C HIS A 168 5.98 22.47 -9.12
N GLN A 169 7.28 22.34 -9.44
CA GLN A 169 8.40 22.81 -8.62
C GLN A 169 8.41 22.21 -7.20
N ILE A 170 7.91 20.99 -7.04
CA ILE A 170 7.85 20.25 -5.77
C ILE A 170 8.93 19.18 -5.77
N ARG A 171 9.63 19.03 -4.64
CA ARG A 171 10.60 17.95 -4.45
C ARG A 171 9.90 16.58 -4.40
N MET A 172 10.57 15.54 -4.95
CA MET A 172 10.06 14.18 -4.96
C MET A 172 9.96 13.55 -3.55
N LEU A 173 10.97 13.75 -2.71
CA LEU A 173 11.06 13.10 -1.40
C LEU A 173 9.92 13.47 -0.42
N PRO A 174 9.47 14.74 -0.31
CA PRO A 174 8.28 15.08 0.47
C PRO A 174 7.02 14.35 0.02
N TRP A 175 6.81 14.22 -1.30
CA TRP A 175 5.72 13.42 -1.86
C TRP A 175 5.87 11.93 -1.54
N ALA A 176 7.06 11.36 -1.75
CA ALA A 176 7.34 9.98 -1.43
C ALA A 176 7.03 9.65 0.04
N ASP A 177 7.39 10.52 0.99
CA ASP A 177 7.10 10.35 2.42
C ASP A 177 5.61 10.29 2.75
N VAL A 178 4.74 10.95 1.99
CA VAL A 178 3.29 10.88 2.21
C VAL A 178 2.63 9.77 1.41
N ALA A 179 3.26 9.30 0.34
CA ALA A 179 2.76 8.23 -0.51
C ALA A 179 3.03 6.83 0.07
N VAL A 180 4.19 6.59 0.70
CA VAL A 180 4.56 5.23 1.17
C VAL A 180 3.65 4.63 2.25
N PRO A 181 3.00 5.37 3.18
CA PRO A 181 1.97 4.78 4.03
C PRO A 181 0.78 4.23 3.22
N SER A 182 0.43 4.86 2.10
CA SER A 182 -0.61 4.31 1.22
C SER A 182 -0.15 3.07 0.47
N LEU A 183 1.14 2.98 0.09
CA LEU A 183 1.70 1.75 -0.48
C LEU A 183 1.68 0.60 0.53
N ALA A 184 2.00 0.86 1.80
CA ALA A 184 1.92 -0.14 2.86
C ALA A 184 0.47 -0.61 3.10
N SER A 185 -0.52 0.30 3.11
CA SER A 185 -1.93 -0.07 3.19
C SER A 185 -2.41 -0.81 1.93
N GLY A 186 -1.90 -0.41 0.77
CA GLY A 186 -2.14 -1.09 -0.50
C GLY A 186 -1.64 -2.54 -0.47
N LEU A 187 -0.42 -2.76 -0.01
CA LEU A 187 0.14 -4.10 0.19
C LEU A 187 -0.76 -4.95 1.12
N MET A 188 -1.15 -4.39 2.27
CA MET A 188 -2.04 -5.07 3.21
C MET A 188 -3.35 -5.52 2.54
N ILE A 189 -4.02 -4.63 1.81
CA ILE A 189 -5.34 -4.89 1.24
C ILE A 189 -5.25 -5.80 0.01
N THR A 190 -4.30 -5.56 -0.90
CA THR A 190 -4.16 -6.36 -2.12
C THR A 190 -3.76 -7.81 -1.83
N ARG A 191 -2.97 -8.05 -0.76
CA ARG A 191 -2.61 -9.41 -0.34
C ARG A 191 -3.79 -10.21 0.19
N ILE A 192 -4.80 -9.56 0.77
CA ILE A 192 -6.08 -10.21 1.06
C ILE A 192 -6.77 -10.63 -0.25
N GLY A 193 -6.69 -9.81 -1.30
CA GLY A 193 -7.18 -10.16 -2.63
C GLY A 193 -6.47 -11.39 -3.22
N CYS A 194 -5.14 -11.46 -3.13
CA CYS A 194 -4.35 -12.64 -3.53
C CYS A 194 -4.77 -13.89 -2.74
N TYR A 195 -5.03 -13.76 -1.45
CA TYR A 195 -5.51 -14.86 -0.60
C TYR A 195 -6.90 -15.37 -1.03
N LEU A 196 -7.81 -14.46 -1.35
CA LEU A 196 -9.15 -14.83 -1.83
C LEU A 196 -9.11 -15.49 -3.20
N TYR A 197 -8.15 -15.12 -4.04
CA TYR A 197 -7.93 -15.69 -5.36
C TYR A 197 -7.15 -17.02 -5.31
N GLY A 198 -6.22 -17.17 -4.35
CA GLY A 198 -5.38 -18.36 -4.15
C GLY A 198 -4.05 -18.35 -4.89
N CYS A 199 -3.56 -17.17 -5.34
CA CYS A 199 -2.22 -17.00 -5.92
C CYS A 199 -1.18 -16.60 -4.86
N ASP A 200 0.10 -16.57 -5.22
CA ASP A 200 1.22 -16.18 -4.34
C ASP A 200 1.29 -17.04 -3.06
N PHE A 201 0.98 -18.30 -3.13
CA PHE A 201 1.00 -19.24 -2.01
C PHE A 201 2.44 -19.64 -1.66
N GLY A 202 2.59 -20.27 -0.49
CA GLY A 202 3.90 -20.71 0.00
C GLY A 202 4.11 -22.20 -0.08
N GLN A 203 5.26 -22.62 0.43
CA GLN A 203 5.69 -24.02 0.50
C GLN A 203 4.69 -24.86 1.32
N ARG A 204 4.68 -26.15 1.05
CA ARG A 204 3.84 -27.12 1.72
C ARG A 204 4.10 -27.14 3.22
N LEU A 205 3.03 -27.11 4.01
CA LEU A 205 3.12 -27.19 5.48
C LEU A 205 3.51 -28.62 5.92
N SER A 206 4.30 -28.68 6.99
CA SER A 206 4.60 -29.94 7.67
C SER A 206 3.32 -30.61 8.18
N THR A 207 3.37 -31.95 8.28
CA THR A 207 2.28 -32.74 8.90
C THR A 207 1.97 -32.34 10.33
N ASP A 208 2.97 -31.78 11.05
CA ASP A 208 2.83 -31.36 12.46
C ASP A 208 2.40 -29.89 12.60
N ALA A 209 2.18 -29.18 11.47
CA ALA A 209 1.75 -27.79 11.51
C ALA A 209 0.39 -27.62 12.21
N PRO A 210 0.18 -26.49 12.92
CA PRO A 210 -1.06 -26.21 13.62
C PRO A 210 -2.29 -26.29 12.72
N GLY A 211 -3.39 -26.88 13.22
CA GLY A 211 -4.59 -27.11 12.44
C GLY A 211 -5.23 -25.84 11.85
N PHE A 212 -5.17 -24.72 12.57
CA PHE A 212 -5.66 -23.44 12.05
C PHE A 212 -4.86 -22.97 10.84
N LEU A 213 -3.54 -23.17 10.85
CA LEU A 213 -2.66 -22.79 9.74
C LEU A 213 -2.92 -23.65 8.50
N LYS A 214 -3.09 -24.96 8.71
CA LYS A 214 -3.49 -25.87 7.62
C LYS A 214 -4.82 -25.44 7.01
N LYS A 215 -5.83 -25.14 7.84
CA LYS A 215 -7.13 -24.66 7.37
C LYS A 215 -7.03 -23.35 6.57
N MET A 216 -6.18 -22.42 7.00
CA MET A 216 -5.93 -21.17 6.27
C MET A 216 -5.15 -21.40 4.96
N GLY A 217 -4.24 -22.36 4.94
CA GLY A 217 -3.38 -22.65 3.79
C GLY A 217 -3.95 -23.68 2.81
N THR A 218 -5.19 -24.14 2.97
CA THR A 218 -5.84 -25.08 2.05
C THR A 218 -6.76 -24.34 1.10
N PHE A 219 -6.49 -24.44 -0.20
CA PHE A 219 -7.21 -23.73 -1.26
C PHE A 219 -8.14 -24.70 -2.01
N PRO A 220 -9.45 -24.38 -2.13
CA PRO A 220 -10.40 -25.29 -2.72
C PRO A 220 -10.25 -25.44 -4.24
N LYS A 221 -10.68 -26.56 -4.75
CA LYS A 221 -11.04 -26.74 -6.15
C LYS A 221 -12.32 -25.95 -6.37
N LEU A 222 -12.28 -24.94 -7.21
CA LEU A 222 -13.46 -24.14 -7.53
C LEU A 222 -14.23 -24.83 -8.64
N GLU A 223 -15.50 -25.11 -8.39
CA GLU A 223 -16.38 -25.73 -9.38
C GLU A 223 -16.86 -24.73 -10.43
N ASP A 224 -17.05 -23.47 -10.03
CA ASP A 224 -17.55 -22.39 -10.86
C ASP A 224 -16.43 -21.42 -11.26
N GLY A 225 -15.87 -21.65 -12.43
CA GLY A 225 -15.08 -20.59 -13.05
C GLY A 225 -13.63 -20.95 -13.28
N THR A 226 -13.28 -20.76 -14.51
CA THR A 226 -11.91 -20.76 -15.01
C THR A 226 -11.23 -19.52 -14.50
N LEU A 227 -10.28 -19.67 -13.57
CA LEU A 227 -9.45 -18.55 -13.08
C LEU A 227 -8.30 -18.21 -14.02
N GLY A 228 -8.08 -19.03 -15.04
CA GLY A 228 -7.04 -18.86 -16.05
C GLY A 228 -7.12 -19.97 -17.10
N TYR A 229 -6.17 -19.90 -18.03
CA TYR A 229 -5.99 -20.93 -19.07
C TYR A 229 -4.54 -21.39 -19.03
N PHE A 230 -4.30 -22.69 -19.24
CA PHE A 230 -2.97 -23.21 -19.52
C PHE A 230 -2.47 -22.65 -20.87
N GLU A 231 -1.16 -22.73 -21.13
CA GLU A 231 -0.56 -22.32 -22.41
C GLU A 231 -1.22 -22.95 -23.62
N ASN A 232 -1.75 -24.18 -23.47
CA ASN A 232 -2.52 -24.87 -24.52
C ASN A 232 -3.96 -24.42 -24.69
N GLY A 233 -4.38 -23.35 -23.96
CA GLY A 233 -5.75 -22.80 -24.01
C GLY A 233 -6.80 -23.59 -23.22
N SER A 234 -6.44 -24.65 -22.53
CA SER A 234 -7.38 -25.36 -21.67
C SER A 234 -7.62 -24.62 -20.33
N PRO A 235 -8.84 -24.65 -19.77
CA PRO A 235 -9.13 -23.98 -18.51
C PRO A 235 -8.38 -24.63 -17.35
N ILE A 236 -7.79 -23.80 -16.49
CA ILE A 236 -7.14 -24.23 -15.24
C ILE A 236 -8.23 -24.55 -14.24
N PRO A 237 -8.38 -25.80 -13.79
CA PRO A 237 -9.39 -26.15 -12.80
C PRO A 237 -9.00 -25.66 -11.42
N GLY A 238 -9.86 -24.87 -10.77
CA GLY A 238 -9.70 -24.52 -9.38
C GLY A 238 -8.82 -23.28 -9.10
N SER A 239 -8.37 -23.16 -7.85
CA SER A 239 -7.44 -22.09 -7.43
C SER A 239 -6.05 -22.35 -7.98
N PRO A 240 -5.21 -21.30 -8.17
CA PRO A 240 -3.82 -21.44 -8.62
C PRO A 240 -3.01 -22.44 -7.80
N ALA A 241 -3.17 -22.45 -6.46
CA ALA A 241 -2.49 -23.43 -5.60
C ALA A 241 -2.95 -24.86 -5.85
N PHE A 242 -4.24 -25.07 -6.11
CA PHE A 242 -4.76 -26.40 -6.47
C PHE A 242 -4.24 -26.85 -7.83
N ALA A 243 -4.28 -25.95 -8.82
CA ALA A 243 -3.81 -26.23 -10.17
C ALA A 243 -2.31 -26.59 -10.21
N HIS A 244 -1.48 -25.84 -9.45
CA HIS A 244 -0.07 -26.12 -9.29
C HIS A 244 0.20 -27.52 -8.71
N HIS A 245 -0.44 -27.88 -7.61
CA HIS A 245 -0.28 -29.21 -7.02
C HIS A 245 -0.80 -30.32 -7.94
N LEU A 246 -1.89 -30.08 -8.69
CA LEU A 246 -2.40 -31.03 -9.66
C LEU A 246 -1.41 -31.28 -10.79
N ASP A 247 -0.78 -30.22 -11.30
CA ASP A 247 0.22 -30.29 -12.34
C ASP A 247 1.48 -31.06 -11.85
N GLN A 248 1.98 -30.73 -10.67
CA GLN A 248 3.13 -31.44 -10.07
C GLN A 248 2.83 -32.93 -9.83
N CYS A 249 1.63 -33.25 -9.34
CA CYS A 249 1.21 -34.65 -9.20
C CYS A 249 1.12 -35.36 -10.54
N THR A 250 0.68 -34.67 -11.59
CA THR A 250 0.53 -35.24 -12.94
C THR A 250 1.89 -35.48 -13.61
N ARG A 251 2.84 -34.59 -13.38
CA ARG A 251 4.23 -34.70 -13.89
C ARG A 251 5.06 -35.75 -13.12
N GLY A 252 4.55 -36.23 -11.97
CA GLY A 252 5.26 -37.21 -11.13
C GLY A 252 6.46 -36.61 -10.41
N ASP A 253 6.33 -35.37 -9.92
CA ASP A 253 7.39 -34.71 -9.17
C ASP A 253 7.79 -35.53 -7.94
N ILE A 254 9.11 -35.68 -7.75
CA ILE A 254 9.70 -36.49 -6.66
C ILE A 254 9.31 -36.03 -5.26
N HIS A 255 8.88 -34.79 -5.13
CA HIS A 255 8.42 -34.23 -3.86
C HIS A 255 7.02 -34.70 -3.43
N TYR A 256 6.27 -35.35 -4.34
CA TYR A 256 4.91 -35.83 -4.09
C TYR A 256 4.84 -37.36 -4.18
N LYS A 257 4.42 -37.99 -3.10
CA LYS A 257 4.17 -39.42 -3.11
C LYS A 257 2.90 -39.72 -3.91
N ALA A 258 2.93 -40.72 -4.79
CA ALA A 258 1.78 -41.09 -5.60
C ALA A 258 0.50 -41.34 -4.76
N ALA A 259 0.63 -41.91 -3.56
CA ALA A 259 -0.48 -42.12 -2.63
C ALA A 259 -1.08 -40.82 -2.10
N GLU A 260 -0.29 -39.75 -1.97
CA GLU A 260 -0.78 -38.42 -1.55
C GLU A 260 -1.51 -37.73 -2.68
N CYS A 261 -1.03 -37.87 -3.91
CA CYS A 261 -1.69 -37.31 -5.10
C CYS A 261 -3.11 -37.89 -5.33
N LEU A 262 -3.37 -39.11 -4.92
CA LEU A 262 -4.71 -39.71 -4.95
C LEU A 262 -5.71 -38.95 -4.03
N ASN A 263 -5.22 -38.25 -3.03
CA ASN A 263 -6.04 -37.46 -2.09
C ASN A 263 -6.30 -36.01 -2.56
N LEU A 264 -5.69 -35.60 -3.69
CA LEU A 264 -5.88 -34.26 -4.26
C LEU A 264 -7.22 -34.20 -5.04
N LYS A 265 -8.37 -34.27 -4.35
CA LYS A 265 -9.69 -34.34 -4.99
C LYS A 265 -10.38 -32.98 -5.04
N ASP A 266 -10.51 -32.32 -3.88
CA ASP A 266 -11.38 -31.16 -3.72
C ASP A 266 -10.64 -29.89 -3.27
N ALA A 267 -9.37 -30.01 -2.86
CA ALA A 267 -8.57 -28.88 -2.37
C ALA A 267 -7.07 -29.14 -2.53
N SER A 268 -6.30 -28.07 -2.53
CA SER A 268 -4.83 -28.12 -2.52
C SER A 268 -4.28 -28.79 -1.26
N PHE A 269 -3.04 -29.24 -1.29
CA PHE A 269 -2.33 -29.56 -0.05
C PHE A 269 -2.24 -28.29 0.81
N PRO A 270 -2.16 -28.43 2.15
CA PRO A 270 -1.94 -27.29 3.04
C PRO A 270 -0.57 -26.64 2.77
N VAL A 271 -0.57 -25.35 2.47
CA VAL A 271 0.62 -24.54 2.21
C VAL A 271 0.72 -23.37 3.20
N HIS A 272 1.90 -22.75 3.28
CA HIS A 272 2.03 -21.49 4.01
C HIS A 272 1.16 -20.41 3.37
N PRO A 273 0.23 -19.77 4.09
CA PRO A 273 -0.59 -18.66 3.57
C PRO A 273 0.25 -17.38 3.52
N THR A 274 1.24 -17.34 2.64
CA THR A 274 2.20 -16.24 2.48
C THR A 274 1.53 -14.91 2.19
N GLN A 275 0.36 -14.94 1.55
CA GLN A 275 -0.47 -13.76 1.32
C GLN A 275 -0.88 -13.08 2.63
N ILE A 276 -1.26 -13.87 3.63
CA ILE A 276 -1.62 -13.35 4.96
C ILE A 276 -0.39 -12.82 5.68
N TYR A 277 0.76 -13.50 5.56
CA TYR A 277 2.02 -13.00 6.12
C TYR A 277 2.41 -11.65 5.51
N GLU A 278 2.31 -11.51 4.20
CA GLU A 278 2.59 -10.24 3.51
C GLU A 278 1.57 -9.16 3.86
N SER A 279 0.29 -9.52 4.05
CA SER A 279 -0.73 -8.58 4.53
C SER A 279 -0.41 -8.05 5.92
N LEU A 280 0.02 -8.91 6.85
CA LEU A 280 0.45 -8.51 8.19
C LEU A 280 1.73 -7.65 8.16
N VAL A 281 2.65 -7.95 7.25
CA VAL A 281 3.82 -7.09 7.00
C VAL A 281 3.38 -5.72 6.52
N GLY A 282 2.44 -5.64 5.57
CA GLY A 282 1.86 -4.38 5.10
C GLY A 282 1.25 -3.56 6.25
N LEU A 283 0.48 -4.21 7.12
CA LEU A 283 -0.08 -3.58 8.33
C LEU A 283 1.01 -3.10 9.29
N GLY A 284 2.01 -3.94 9.56
CA GLY A 284 3.14 -3.58 10.43
C GLY A 284 3.93 -2.39 9.89
N LEU A 285 4.19 -2.38 8.58
CA LEU A 285 4.83 -1.24 7.91
C LEU A 285 3.98 0.02 7.99
N LEU A 286 2.67 -0.05 7.75
CA LEU A 286 1.78 1.09 7.88
C LEU A 286 1.87 1.72 9.27
N VAL A 287 1.76 0.90 10.33
CA VAL A 287 1.86 1.34 11.73
C VAL A 287 3.24 1.95 12.01
N LEU A 288 4.31 1.27 11.59
CA LEU A 288 5.70 1.74 11.74
C LEU A 288 5.89 3.11 11.08
N LEU A 289 5.46 3.28 9.83
CA LEU A 289 5.66 4.51 9.07
C LEU A 289 4.87 5.67 9.67
N LEU A 290 3.60 5.45 10.08
CA LEU A 290 2.78 6.47 10.73
C LEU A 290 3.35 6.89 12.09
N TRP A 291 3.92 5.93 12.85
CA TRP A 291 4.61 6.21 14.10
C TRP A 291 5.93 6.95 13.86
N HIS A 292 6.77 6.46 12.94
CA HIS A 292 8.08 7.02 12.63
C HIS A 292 8.00 8.46 12.12
N ARG A 293 6.92 8.78 11.39
CA ARG A 293 6.64 10.12 10.88
C ARG A 293 6.62 11.21 11.96
N LYS A 294 6.26 10.87 13.20
CA LYS A 294 6.29 11.82 14.34
C LYS A 294 7.70 12.24 14.72
N HIS A 295 8.72 11.46 14.33
CA HIS A 295 10.13 11.65 14.66
C HIS A 295 11.00 11.96 13.45
N GLN A 296 10.37 12.38 12.34
CA GLN A 296 11.05 12.68 11.08
C GLN A 296 12.06 13.84 11.24
N LYS A 297 13.27 13.66 10.71
CA LYS A 297 14.37 14.63 10.76
C LYS A 297 14.68 15.25 9.39
N PHE A 298 14.37 14.55 8.29
CA PHE A 298 14.57 15.01 6.93
C PHE A 298 13.48 14.46 6.00
N ARG A 299 13.25 15.13 4.86
CA ARG A 299 12.34 14.65 3.84
C ARG A 299 12.94 13.46 3.09
N GLY A 300 12.13 12.43 2.86
CA GLY A 300 12.58 11.13 2.36
C GLY A 300 12.85 10.10 3.46
N GLN A 301 12.86 10.49 4.73
CA GLN A 301 13.15 9.55 5.83
C GLN A 301 12.11 8.42 5.90
N ILE A 302 10.84 8.73 5.73
CA ILE A 302 9.76 7.73 5.78
C ILE A 302 9.81 6.84 4.55
N PHE A 303 10.10 7.43 3.38
CA PHE A 303 10.31 6.69 2.13
C PHE A 303 11.47 5.69 2.25
N TYR A 304 12.66 6.14 2.66
CA TYR A 304 13.80 5.23 2.83
C TYR A 304 13.53 4.15 3.87
N THR A 305 12.85 4.49 4.98
CA THR A 305 12.46 3.50 5.99
C THR A 305 11.55 2.42 5.40
N PHE A 306 10.59 2.81 4.55
CA PHE A 306 9.74 1.85 3.85
C PHE A 306 10.56 0.94 2.92
N VAL A 307 11.41 1.51 2.06
CA VAL A 307 12.21 0.74 1.10
C VAL A 307 13.13 -0.25 1.81
N ILE A 308 13.80 0.18 2.87
CA ILE A 308 14.70 -0.65 3.69
C ILE A 308 13.90 -1.77 4.37
N ALA A 309 12.85 -1.43 5.09
CA ALA A 309 12.09 -2.40 5.86
C ALA A 309 11.36 -3.39 4.94
N TYR A 310 10.70 -2.89 3.89
CA TYR A 310 10.01 -3.77 2.93
C TYR A 310 10.99 -4.65 2.16
N GLY A 311 12.12 -4.12 1.69
CA GLY A 311 13.12 -4.91 0.95
C GLY A 311 13.70 -6.05 1.79
N PHE A 312 14.01 -5.79 3.07
CA PHE A 312 14.49 -6.82 3.99
C PHE A 312 13.41 -7.84 4.35
N LEU A 313 12.18 -7.38 4.64
CA LEU A 313 11.07 -8.27 4.94
C LEU A 313 10.67 -9.11 3.72
N ARG A 314 10.71 -8.53 2.52
CA ARG A 314 10.46 -9.24 1.26
C ARG A 314 11.46 -10.37 1.04
N PHE A 315 12.75 -10.11 1.30
CA PHE A 315 13.78 -11.14 1.22
C PHE A 315 13.46 -12.34 2.14
N ILE A 316 13.04 -12.07 3.38
CA ILE A 316 12.70 -13.10 4.37
C ILE A 316 11.43 -13.85 3.96
N LEU A 317 10.37 -13.13 3.57
CA LEU A 317 9.09 -13.74 3.19
C LEU A 317 9.20 -14.67 1.99
N GLU A 318 10.08 -14.34 1.06
CA GLU A 318 10.31 -15.13 -0.15
C GLU A 318 10.87 -16.53 0.15
N LEU A 319 11.46 -16.74 1.33
CA LEU A 319 11.93 -18.05 1.76
C LEU A 319 10.81 -19.09 1.93
N TRP A 320 9.58 -18.63 2.13
CA TRP A 320 8.41 -19.50 2.28
C TRP A 320 7.53 -19.58 1.04
N ARG A 321 7.84 -18.86 -0.04
CA ARG A 321 7.08 -18.89 -1.28
C ARG A 321 7.47 -20.07 -2.16
N ASP A 322 6.50 -20.59 -2.93
CA ASP A 322 6.66 -21.77 -3.78
C ASP A 322 5.91 -21.67 -5.12
N ASP A 323 5.45 -20.49 -5.48
CA ASP A 323 4.74 -20.28 -6.74
C ASP A 323 5.69 -20.16 -7.94
N ASP A 324 5.30 -20.69 -9.09
CA ASP A 324 6.13 -20.75 -10.32
C ASP A 324 6.50 -19.36 -10.87
N GLN A 325 5.71 -18.34 -10.53
CA GLN A 325 5.91 -16.96 -11.01
C GLN A 325 7.04 -16.19 -10.31
N ARG A 326 7.78 -16.85 -9.40
CA ARG A 326 8.89 -16.21 -8.64
C ARG A 326 9.99 -15.63 -9.52
N GLY A 327 10.30 -16.30 -10.62
CA GLY A 327 11.53 -16.10 -11.36
C GLY A 327 12.77 -16.40 -10.50
N SER A 328 13.84 -16.85 -11.11
CA SER A 328 15.13 -17.11 -10.44
C SER A 328 16.26 -16.44 -11.20
N LEU A 329 17.31 -16.05 -10.46
CA LEU A 329 18.56 -15.59 -11.07
C LEU A 329 19.39 -16.79 -11.56
N PRO A 330 20.22 -16.59 -12.58
CA PRO A 330 21.07 -17.67 -13.11
C PRO A 330 22.24 -18.04 -12.19
N PHE A 331 22.33 -17.44 -11.00
CA PHE A 331 23.40 -17.71 -10.04
C PHE A 331 22.93 -18.71 -9.01
N HIS A 332 23.54 -19.88 -9.05
CA HIS A 332 23.26 -20.99 -8.17
C HIS A 332 24.44 -21.22 -7.23
N THR A 333 24.16 -21.39 -5.93
CA THR A 333 25.16 -21.77 -4.93
C THR A 333 24.47 -22.37 -3.70
N ASP A 334 25.26 -22.76 -2.72
CA ASP A 334 24.74 -23.32 -1.47
C ASP A 334 23.74 -22.42 -0.78
N ARG A 335 22.58 -22.96 -0.43
CA ARG A 335 21.47 -22.24 0.21
C ARG A 335 21.91 -21.46 1.46
N TYR A 336 22.79 -22.05 2.30
CA TYR A 336 23.26 -21.38 3.52
C TYR A 336 24.11 -20.14 3.23
N LEU A 337 24.87 -20.13 2.13
CA LEU A 337 25.67 -18.97 1.71
C LEU A 337 24.79 -17.83 1.20
N LEU A 338 23.80 -18.12 0.36
CA LEU A 338 22.91 -17.10 -0.16
C LEU A 338 22.03 -16.49 0.94
N ILE A 339 21.38 -17.33 1.75
CA ILE A 339 20.50 -16.84 2.83
C ILE A 339 21.31 -16.15 3.91
N GLY A 340 22.35 -16.80 4.42
CA GLY A 340 23.19 -16.22 5.47
C GLY A 340 23.95 -14.98 4.99
N GLY A 341 24.49 -15.01 3.76
CA GLY A 341 25.13 -13.86 3.12
C GLY A 341 24.17 -12.68 2.94
N GLY A 342 22.95 -12.93 2.47
CA GLY A 342 21.91 -11.90 2.35
C GLY A 342 21.57 -11.25 3.69
N LEU A 343 21.40 -12.05 4.75
CA LEU A 343 21.16 -11.54 6.11
C LEU A 343 22.35 -10.75 6.67
N LEU A 344 23.60 -11.15 6.36
CA LEU A 344 24.78 -10.38 6.74
C LEU A 344 24.86 -9.05 5.97
N LEU A 345 24.54 -9.05 4.68
CA LEU A 345 24.46 -7.80 3.91
C LEU A 345 23.39 -6.84 4.46
N MET A 346 22.24 -7.37 4.90
CA MET A 346 21.22 -6.56 5.60
C MET A 346 21.76 -5.96 6.90
N ALA A 347 22.51 -6.74 7.68
CA ALA A 347 23.15 -6.27 8.92
C ALA A 347 24.18 -5.17 8.64
N ILE A 348 24.98 -5.29 7.59
CA ILE A 348 25.90 -4.26 7.13
C ILE A 348 25.13 -2.98 6.73
N GLY A 349 24.09 -3.12 5.90
CA GLY A 349 23.24 -2.01 5.48
C GLY A 349 22.60 -1.29 6.67
N PHE A 350 22.03 -2.04 7.63
CA PHE A 350 21.48 -1.49 8.88
C PHE A 350 22.54 -0.74 9.69
N THR A 351 23.72 -1.33 9.87
CA THR A 351 24.82 -0.77 10.67
C THR A 351 25.35 0.54 10.09
N LEU A 352 25.57 0.59 8.77
CA LEU A 352 26.10 1.76 8.08
C LEU A 352 25.04 2.86 7.85
N GLY A 353 23.76 2.45 7.70
CA GLY A 353 22.65 3.35 7.42
C GLY A 353 21.83 3.73 8.65
N VAL A 354 20.87 2.90 8.97
CA VAL A 354 19.77 3.18 9.91
C VAL A 354 20.23 3.27 11.36
N ALA A 355 21.22 2.49 11.77
CA ALA A 355 21.71 2.46 13.15
C ALA A 355 22.20 3.83 13.66
N LYS A 356 22.63 4.71 12.74
CA LYS A 356 23.03 6.11 13.05
C LYS A 356 21.89 6.92 13.70
N ALA A 357 20.63 6.55 13.43
CA ALA A 357 19.45 7.20 13.99
C ALA A 357 19.19 6.86 15.46
N ILE A 358 19.83 5.82 16.01
CA ILE A 358 19.68 5.42 17.41
C ILE A 358 20.50 6.36 18.28
N PRO A 359 19.86 7.18 19.17
CA PRO A 359 20.55 8.22 19.91
C PRO A 359 21.53 7.67 20.95
N ASN A 360 21.12 6.60 21.66
CA ASN A 360 21.92 6.01 22.72
C ASN A 360 23.06 5.15 22.14
N PRO A 361 24.35 5.45 22.40
CA PRO A 361 25.48 4.74 21.80
C PRO A 361 25.56 3.26 22.25
N ARG A 362 25.17 2.95 23.47
CA ARG A 362 25.18 1.55 23.96
C ARG A 362 24.08 0.73 23.28
N LEU A 363 22.87 1.31 23.14
CA LEU A 363 21.76 0.67 22.43
C LEU A 363 22.08 0.52 20.95
N ARG A 364 22.74 1.52 20.34
CA ARG A 364 23.20 1.45 18.95
C ARG A 364 24.17 0.31 18.74
N LEU A 365 25.21 0.20 19.57
CA LEU A 365 26.19 -0.88 19.48
C LEU A 365 25.51 -2.25 19.69
N GLY A 366 24.63 -2.38 20.67
CA GLY A 366 23.87 -3.60 20.91
C GLY A 366 23.00 -4.00 19.71
N ALA A 367 22.29 -3.03 19.10
CA ALA A 367 21.47 -3.27 17.91
C ALA A 367 22.32 -3.65 16.68
N GLN A 368 23.49 -3.01 16.51
CA GLN A 368 24.44 -3.36 15.46
C GLN A 368 24.94 -4.80 15.61
N ILE A 369 25.40 -5.20 16.79
CA ILE A 369 25.85 -6.56 17.04
C ILE A 369 24.70 -7.56 16.83
N ALA A 370 23.52 -7.28 17.39
CA ALA A 370 22.35 -8.13 17.29
C ALA A 370 21.89 -8.34 15.84
N SER A 371 22.10 -7.36 14.95
CA SER A 371 21.72 -7.47 13.54
C SER A 371 22.51 -8.53 12.78
N PHE A 372 23.74 -8.88 13.20
CA PHE A 372 24.55 -9.91 12.55
C PHE A 372 24.18 -11.33 13.01
N VAL A 373 23.53 -11.48 14.17
CA VAL A 373 23.20 -12.79 14.75
C VAL A 373 22.38 -13.67 13.81
N PRO A 374 21.31 -13.19 13.14
CA PRO A 374 20.53 -14.04 12.23
C PRO A 374 21.35 -14.59 11.07
N GLY A 375 22.25 -13.80 10.47
CA GLY A 375 23.09 -14.22 9.36
C GLY A 375 24.11 -15.28 9.76
N VAL A 376 24.81 -15.06 10.87
CA VAL A 376 25.76 -16.02 11.44
C VAL A 376 25.05 -17.32 11.83
N LEU A 377 23.90 -17.20 12.52
CA LEU A 377 23.13 -18.35 12.93
C LEU A 377 22.62 -19.17 11.72
N ALA A 378 22.12 -18.52 10.68
CA ALA A 378 21.64 -19.16 9.47
C ALA A 378 22.78 -19.96 8.79
N ILE A 379 23.98 -19.37 8.65
CA ILE A 379 25.15 -20.09 8.09
C ILE A 379 25.47 -21.32 8.94
N PHE A 380 25.53 -21.18 10.25
CA PHE A 380 25.94 -22.26 11.15
C PHE A 380 24.90 -23.40 11.18
N THR A 381 23.62 -23.07 11.38
CA THR A 381 22.56 -24.07 11.51
C THR A 381 22.29 -24.80 10.20
N MET A 382 22.25 -24.09 9.08
CA MET A 382 22.01 -24.71 7.77
C MET A 382 23.19 -25.56 7.31
N LYS A 383 24.43 -25.14 7.59
CA LYS A 383 25.63 -25.91 7.26
C LYS A 383 25.73 -27.19 8.09
N THR A 384 25.36 -27.15 9.37
CA THR A 384 25.44 -28.32 10.28
C THR A 384 24.30 -29.31 10.07
N ALA A 385 23.16 -28.88 9.55
CA ALA A 385 21.99 -29.72 9.35
C ALA A 385 22.09 -30.68 8.16
N GLN A 386 23.27 -30.78 7.51
CA GLN A 386 23.49 -31.64 6.32
C GLN A 386 22.33 -31.60 5.31
N TYR A 387 21.74 -30.43 5.15
CA TYR A 387 20.88 -30.24 4.00
C TYR A 387 21.74 -30.55 2.77
N VAL A 388 21.33 -31.56 2.05
CA VAL A 388 21.85 -31.92 0.73
C VAL A 388 22.15 -30.62 0.00
N VAL A 389 23.29 -30.57 -0.71
CA VAL A 389 23.73 -29.43 -1.52
C VAL A 389 22.56 -29.00 -2.40
N ASP A 390 21.68 -28.15 -1.86
CA ASP A 390 20.56 -27.63 -2.60
C ASP A 390 21.11 -26.48 -3.41
N ASP A 391 21.17 -26.70 -4.71
CA ASP A 391 21.48 -25.71 -5.71
C ASP A 391 20.39 -24.61 -5.62
N TYR A 392 20.65 -23.58 -4.80
CA TYR A 392 19.70 -22.50 -4.51
C TYR A 392 20.05 -21.24 -5.27
N ALA A 393 19.04 -20.61 -5.85
CA ALA A 393 19.16 -19.30 -6.48
C ALA A 393 18.26 -18.28 -5.78
N TYR A 394 18.69 -17.03 -5.73
CA TYR A 394 17.79 -15.96 -5.32
C TYR A 394 16.62 -15.84 -6.30
N SER A 395 15.42 -15.66 -5.77
CA SER A 395 14.32 -15.16 -6.59
C SER A 395 14.61 -13.72 -7.04
N THR A 396 14.05 -13.34 -8.18
CA THR A 396 14.13 -11.97 -8.69
C THR A 396 13.70 -10.96 -7.62
N SER A 397 12.66 -11.28 -6.85
CA SER A 397 12.15 -10.43 -5.76
C SER A 397 13.12 -10.31 -4.59
N GLN A 398 13.81 -11.38 -4.20
CA GLN A 398 14.84 -11.35 -3.16
C GLN A 398 16.00 -10.44 -3.54
N PHE A 399 16.51 -10.61 -4.75
CA PHE A 399 17.63 -9.83 -5.23
C PHE A 399 17.29 -8.33 -5.33
N ILE A 400 16.19 -7.99 -6.00
CA ILE A 400 15.75 -6.59 -6.13
C ILE A 400 15.48 -5.97 -4.75
N GLY A 401 14.79 -6.71 -3.86
CA GLY A 401 14.51 -6.25 -2.51
C GLY A 401 15.78 -5.97 -1.71
N LEU A 402 16.76 -6.88 -1.74
CA LEU A 402 18.03 -6.72 -1.06
C LEU A 402 18.84 -5.53 -1.60
N VAL A 403 19.01 -5.45 -2.92
CA VAL A 403 19.79 -4.38 -3.57
C VAL A 403 19.16 -3.01 -3.32
N THR A 404 17.85 -2.88 -3.52
CA THR A 404 17.16 -1.60 -3.30
C THR A 404 17.20 -1.17 -1.84
N ALA A 405 17.10 -2.11 -0.89
CA ALA A 405 17.22 -1.81 0.53
C ALA A 405 18.64 -1.34 0.91
N LEU A 406 19.69 -1.95 0.35
CA LEU A 406 21.08 -1.54 0.59
C LEU A 406 21.35 -0.15 0.02
N ILE A 407 20.88 0.12 -1.20
CA ILE A 407 20.95 1.46 -1.82
C ILE A 407 20.20 2.49 -0.95
N ALA A 408 19.02 2.14 -0.45
CA ALA A 408 18.26 3.02 0.43
C ALA A 408 18.96 3.27 1.78
N CYS A 409 19.66 2.27 2.36
CA CYS A 409 20.49 2.45 3.55
C CYS A 409 21.61 3.46 3.32
N PHE A 410 22.26 3.41 2.16
CA PHE A 410 23.29 4.36 1.77
C PHE A 410 22.75 5.79 1.68
N PHE A 411 21.67 6.01 0.93
CA PHE A 411 21.04 7.33 0.82
C PHE A 411 20.45 7.83 2.14
N TYR A 412 19.89 6.94 2.95
CA TYR A 412 19.43 7.27 4.30
C TYR A 412 20.56 7.82 5.15
N SER A 413 21.74 7.14 5.11
CA SER A 413 22.94 7.57 5.83
C SER A 413 23.40 8.96 5.41
N MET A 414 23.46 9.22 4.09
CA MET A 414 23.86 10.53 3.55
C MET A 414 22.88 11.63 3.98
N ALA A 415 21.58 11.40 3.76
CA ALA A 415 20.54 12.37 4.12
C ALA A 415 20.47 12.61 5.64
N TRP A 416 20.79 11.61 6.46
CA TRP A 416 20.89 11.77 7.91
C TRP A 416 22.05 12.70 8.32
N ASP A 417 23.20 12.55 7.68
CA ASP A 417 24.36 13.39 7.98
C ASP A 417 24.16 14.81 7.44
N GLU A 418 23.57 15.00 6.25
CA GLU A 418 23.16 16.31 5.73
C GLU A 418 22.15 17.01 6.63
N ALA A 419 21.17 16.28 7.17
CA ALA A 419 20.15 16.83 8.07
C ALA A 419 20.73 17.38 9.38
N LYS A 420 21.87 16.87 9.83
CA LYS A 420 22.59 17.43 10.98
C LYS A 420 23.27 18.77 10.65
N LEU A 421 23.77 18.91 9.41
CA LEU A 421 24.46 20.12 8.96
C LEU A 421 23.48 21.24 8.59
N ALA A 422 22.40 20.90 7.90
CA ALA A 422 21.42 21.86 7.39
C ALA A 422 19.96 21.41 7.64
N PRO A 423 19.46 21.40 8.90
CA PRO A 423 18.15 20.82 9.25
C PRO A 423 16.97 21.53 8.56
N LYS A 424 17.06 22.84 8.30
CA LYS A 424 16.00 23.58 7.59
C LYS A 424 15.90 23.17 6.13
N LEU A 425 17.03 23.01 5.45
CA LEU A 425 17.08 22.57 4.05
C LEU A 425 16.63 21.11 3.89
N ALA A 426 16.98 20.25 4.85
CA ALA A 426 16.57 18.86 4.88
C ALA A 426 15.04 18.66 4.99
N MET A 427 14.31 19.68 5.46
CA MET A 427 12.85 19.68 5.59
C MET A 427 12.13 20.51 4.50
N ALA A 428 12.85 21.04 3.52
CA ALA A 428 12.27 21.84 2.45
C ALA A 428 11.32 21.05 1.53
N LEU A 429 10.28 21.70 1.01
CA LEU A 429 9.23 21.11 0.16
C LEU A 429 9.44 21.43 -1.32
N GLY A 430 9.74 22.67 -1.65
CA GLY A 430 9.98 23.14 -3.02
C GLY A 430 11.40 22.91 -3.50
N LEU A 431 11.61 22.97 -4.80
CA LEU A 431 12.92 23.05 -5.42
C LEU A 431 13.60 24.35 -4.98
N GLU A 432 14.95 24.38 -4.95
CA GLU A 432 15.71 25.50 -4.40
C GLU A 432 15.26 26.85 -4.98
N GLY A 433 14.87 27.78 -4.08
CA GLY A 433 14.45 29.12 -4.43
C GLY A 433 13.07 29.30 -5.06
N ALA A 434 12.33 28.22 -5.32
CA ALA A 434 10.97 28.31 -5.87
C ALA A 434 9.93 28.30 -4.74
N PRO A 435 9.05 29.34 -4.63
CA PRO A 435 7.89 29.26 -3.75
C PRO A 435 6.92 28.20 -4.28
N LEU A 436 6.29 27.42 -3.39
CA LEU A 436 5.20 26.55 -3.78
C LEU A 436 4.05 27.39 -4.36
N ALA A 437 3.39 26.85 -5.41
CA ALA A 437 2.35 27.60 -6.15
C ALA A 437 1.25 28.16 -5.24
N ASP A 438 0.93 27.50 -4.12
CA ASP A 438 -0.09 27.93 -3.15
C ASP A 438 0.45 28.90 -2.09
N ASP A 439 1.75 29.06 -1.93
CA ASP A 439 2.35 30.07 -1.03
C ASP A 439 2.06 31.50 -1.52
N LYS A 440 1.85 31.69 -2.84
CA LYS A 440 1.38 32.95 -3.39
C LYS A 440 -0.05 33.27 -2.96
N ALA A 441 -0.92 32.27 -2.89
CA ALA A 441 -2.31 32.43 -2.45
C ALA A 441 -2.43 32.61 -0.93
N LEU A 442 -1.50 32.06 -0.15
CA LEU A 442 -1.45 32.21 1.31
C LEU A 442 -0.83 33.53 1.75
N ASN A 443 0.07 34.11 0.94
CA ASN A 443 0.73 35.39 1.22
C ASN A 443 0.03 36.60 0.57
N GLU A 444 -0.94 36.41 -0.29
CA GLU A 444 -1.82 37.52 -0.66
C GLU A 444 -2.65 37.89 0.59
N PRO A 445 -2.53 39.16 1.08
CA PRO A 445 -3.40 39.61 2.16
C PRO A 445 -4.83 39.38 1.68
N ARG A 446 -5.59 38.57 2.42
CA ARG A 446 -7.03 38.36 2.20
C ARG A 446 -7.61 39.74 1.96
N LYS A 447 -7.80 40.14 0.71
CA LYS A 447 -8.70 41.22 0.35
C LYS A 447 -10.01 40.85 1.00
N LYS A 448 -10.41 41.60 2.00
CA LYS A 448 -11.76 41.54 2.54
C LYS A 448 -12.66 41.49 1.33
N ARG A 449 -13.35 40.40 1.14
CA ARG A 449 -14.53 40.33 0.30
C ARG A 449 -15.44 41.42 0.83
N SER A 450 -15.47 42.56 0.17
CA SER A 450 -16.56 43.48 0.27
C SER A 450 -17.76 42.72 -0.24
N ASP A 451 -18.73 42.55 0.63
CA ASP A 451 -20.05 42.05 0.32
C ASP A 451 -20.65 43.01 -0.71
N ASP A 452 -20.53 42.65 -1.97
CA ASP A 452 -21.32 43.19 -3.08
C ASP A 452 -22.19 42.03 -3.59
N GLU A 453 -23.28 41.85 -2.88
CA GLU A 453 -24.46 41.20 -3.43
C GLU A 453 -25.65 42.08 -3.05
N GLY A 454 -26.30 42.64 -4.07
CA GLY A 454 -27.64 43.19 -3.92
C GLY A 454 -27.81 44.65 -4.32
N GLU A 455 -27.67 44.97 -5.60
CA GLU A 455 -28.43 46.04 -6.20
C GLU A 455 -29.66 45.42 -6.85
N ASP A 456 -30.81 45.67 -6.19
CA ASP A 456 -32.07 45.83 -6.90
C ASP A 456 -32.87 46.92 -6.20
N GLU A 457 -33.12 47.99 -6.97
CA GLU A 457 -34.16 49.01 -6.99
C GLU A 457 -35.03 49.16 -5.73
N GLU A 458 -34.99 50.33 -5.10
CA GLU A 458 -36.21 51.14 -4.98
C GLU A 458 -35.95 52.59 -4.51
N GLN A 459 -36.67 53.48 -5.15
CA GLN A 459 -36.71 54.91 -5.13
C GLN A 459 -36.96 55.56 -3.76
N ASP A 460 -36.28 56.70 -3.58
CA ASP A 460 -36.88 58.01 -3.15
C ASP A 460 -37.07 58.32 -1.67
N ARG A 461 -36.36 59.45 -1.27
CA ARG A 461 -36.66 60.50 -0.24
C ARG A 461 -36.02 60.38 1.16
N PRO A 462 -35.95 61.51 1.94
CA PRO A 462 -34.83 62.47 1.86
C PRO A 462 -34.11 62.70 3.20
N LYS A 463 -33.03 63.46 3.08
CA LYS A 463 -32.10 63.98 4.12
C LYS A 463 -32.74 64.37 5.46
N LYS A 464 -32.19 63.91 6.58
CA LYS A 464 -32.10 64.64 7.82
C LYS A 464 -30.68 64.62 8.39
N LYS A 465 -30.11 65.83 8.43
CA LYS A 465 -28.92 66.24 9.21
C LYS A 465 -29.23 66.08 10.70
N LEU A 466 -28.26 65.59 11.48
CA LEU A 466 -28.00 66.09 12.85
C LEU A 466 -26.68 65.48 13.35
N VAL A 467 -25.72 66.34 13.45
CA VAL A 467 -25.01 66.88 14.62
C VAL A 467 -23.88 65.97 15.24
N LYS A 468 -22.70 66.51 15.04
CA LYS A 468 -21.43 66.15 15.70
C LYS A 468 -21.54 66.26 17.22
N LYS A 469 -21.00 65.31 17.95
CA LYS A 469 -20.45 65.56 19.29
C LYS A 469 -19.02 65.00 19.40
N LYS A 470 -18.08 65.92 19.47
CA LYS A 470 -16.71 65.77 19.96
C LYS A 470 -16.73 65.53 21.47
N LYS A 471 -15.84 64.66 21.97
CA LYS A 471 -15.14 64.80 23.26
C LYS A 471 -14.03 63.76 23.29
N LYS A 472 -12.82 64.19 23.25
CA LYS A 472 -11.79 64.71 24.19
C LYS A 472 -11.00 63.53 24.80
N LYS A 473 -9.69 63.50 24.46
CA LYS A 473 -8.58 62.98 25.27
C LYS A 473 -8.37 63.92 26.48
N PRO A 474 -7.89 63.48 27.62
CA PRO A 474 -6.49 63.73 27.98
C PRO A 474 -5.86 62.60 28.82
N VAL A 475 -4.64 62.46 28.81
CA VAL A 475 -3.37 63.00 29.40
C VAL A 475 -2.69 61.97 30.33
N GLU A 476 -1.42 61.79 30.07
CA GLU A 476 -0.38 61.10 30.84
C GLU A 476 -0.21 61.60 32.25
N THR A 477 0.22 60.70 33.14
CA THR A 477 1.27 61.00 34.13
C THR A 477 1.86 59.73 34.74
N LYS A 478 3.18 59.61 34.68
CA LYS A 478 4.10 58.86 35.56
C LYS A 478 4.62 59.83 36.62
N PRO A 479 5.40 59.48 37.65
CA PRO A 479 5.79 58.24 38.30
C PRO A 479 5.82 58.32 39.86
N GLY A 480 6.27 57.25 40.56
CA GLY A 480 6.69 57.35 41.97
C GLY A 480 6.92 55.99 42.65
N GLU A 481 8.18 55.76 42.90
CA GLU A 481 8.78 54.73 43.78
C GLU A 481 8.14 54.60 45.16
N THR A 482 8.14 53.37 45.73
CA THR A 482 9.00 52.98 46.87
C THR A 482 8.53 51.62 47.45
N THR A 483 9.48 50.76 47.67
CA THR A 483 9.56 49.56 48.52
C THR A 483 9.52 49.91 50.04
N PRO A 484 9.60 49.00 51.04
CA PRO A 484 9.30 47.55 51.19
C PRO A 484 8.57 47.20 52.50
N GLY A 485 8.38 45.91 52.84
CA GLY A 485 7.99 45.39 54.17
C GLY A 485 7.25 44.08 54.08
N GLU A 486 7.94 42.94 54.19
CA GLU A 486 7.98 41.96 55.31
C GLU A 486 6.62 41.68 55.96
N THR A 487 6.17 40.45 55.94
CA THR A 487 6.27 39.42 56.98
C THR A 487 5.33 38.24 56.70
N THR A 488 5.87 37.05 56.84
CA THR A 488 5.28 35.72 57.09
C THR A 488 4.61 35.70 58.50
N PRO A 489 4.00 34.59 59.01
CA PRO A 489 3.47 33.31 58.48
C PRO A 489 2.13 32.87 59.16
N GLY A 490 1.67 31.64 58.93
CA GLY A 490 0.64 30.93 59.70
C GLY A 490 -0.08 29.94 58.81
N GLU A 491 0.27 28.66 58.75
CA GLU A 491 -0.18 27.51 59.58
C GLU A 491 -1.72 27.46 59.69
N ALA A 492 -2.37 26.41 59.29
CA ALA A 492 -2.56 25.10 59.83
C ALA A 492 -3.74 24.42 59.14
N GLU A 493 -3.55 23.16 58.87
CA GLU A 493 -4.29 21.97 59.35
C GLU A 493 -5.63 21.64 58.73
N GLU A 494 -5.64 20.45 58.19
CA GLU A 494 -6.36 19.21 58.60
C GLU A 494 -7.81 19.18 58.11
N GLU A 495 -8.39 18.14 57.65
CA GLU A 495 -8.45 16.71 57.95
C GLU A 495 -9.25 16.00 56.87
N LYS A 496 -8.84 14.84 56.43
CA LYS A 496 -9.47 13.51 56.45
C LYS A 496 -10.98 13.42 56.10
N ASP A 497 -11.34 12.53 55.21
CA ASP A 497 -11.86 11.19 55.51
C ASP A 497 -12.21 10.41 54.22
N GLU A 498 -11.58 9.24 54.10
CA GLU A 498 -12.13 8.02 53.49
C GLU A 498 -13.18 7.43 54.46
N PRO A 499 -14.12 6.53 54.10
CA PRO A 499 -13.80 5.14 53.84
C PRO A 499 -14.68 4.33 52.85
N GLU A 500 -14.05 3.29 52.30
CA GLU A 500 -14.43 1.87 52.18
C GLU A 500 -15.90 1.42 52.23
N ALA A 501 -16.26 0.49 51.33
CA ALA A 501 -16.89 -0.83 51.52
C ALA A 501 -17.21 -1.44 50.13
N GLU A 502 -16.52 -2.45 49.65
CA GLU A 502 -16.62 -3.91 49.90
C GLU A 502 -18.06 -4.46 49.89
N LYS A 503 -18.31 -5.38 48.92
CA LYS A 503 -19.00 -6.68 49.08
C LYS A 503 -19.29 -7.30 47.72
N GLU A 504 -18.60 -8.37 47.39
CA GLU A 504 -18.97 -9.80 47.55
C GLU A 504 -19.87 -10.36 46.44
N ALA A 505 -19.30 -11.39 45.84
CA ALA A 505 -19.94 -12.38 44.94
C ALA A 505 -20.95 -13.28 45.71
N PRO A 506 -21.76 -14.06 45.01
CA PRO A 506 -21.67 -15.50 45.29
C PRO A 506 -21.62 -16.41 44.05
N LYS A 507 -20.88 -17.48 44.29
CA LYS A 507 -20.89 -18.77 43.59
C LYS A 507 -22.17 -19.53 43.88
N LYS A 508 -22.53 -20.42 42.95
CA LYS A 508 -23.06 -21.81 43.14
C LYS A 508 -23.56 -22.34 41.82
N ASP A 509 -23.54 -23.51 41.44
CA ASP A 509 -23.09 -24.87 41.79
C ASP A 509 -23.40 -25.72 40.58
N VAL A 510 -22.48 -26.53 40.20
CA VAL A 510 -22.43 -27.98 39.91
C VAL A 510 -23.79 -28.70 39.74
N GLU A 511 -23.95 -29.38 38.60
CA GLU A 511 -24.53 -30.73 38.59
C GLU A 511 -23.94 -31.52 37.42
N GLU A 512 -23.19 -32.55 37.78
CA GLU A 512 -22.87 -33.75 37.07
C GLU A 512 -24.12 -34.60 36.94
N VAL A 513 -24.39 -35.20 35.78
CA VAL A 513 -25.08 -36.48 35.69
C VAL A 513 -24.43 -37.34 34.63
N HIS A 514 -23.95 -38.40 35.10
CA HIS A 514 -23.43 -39.66 34.69
C HIS A 514 -24.27 -40.46 33.69
N GLN A 515 -23.56 -41.26 32.89
CA GLN A 515 -23.77 -42.68 32.48
C GLN A 515 -24.97 -42.96 31.57
N ASP A 516 -24.88 -43.85 30.58
CA ASP A 516 -24.39 -45.22 30.45
C ASP A 516 -24.27 -45.53 28.95
N LYS A 517 -23.24 -46.23 28.48
CA LYS A 517 -23.04 -47.64 28.12
C LYS A 517 -24.19 -48.29 27.32
N ASP A 518 -23.80 -48.88 26.29
CA ASP A 518 -23.85 -50.29 25.84
C ASP A 518 -24.16 -50.36 24.35
N GLU A 519 -23.28 -50.98 23.67
CA GLU A 519 -23.15 -52.36 23.13
C GLU A 519 -23.72 -52.60 21.74
N GLU A 520 -22.81 -53.16 20.96
CA GLU A 520 -22.95 -54.32 20.02
C GLU A 520 -23.92 -54.18 18.86
N SER A 521 -23.66 -54.62 17.69
CA SER A 521 -22.92 -55.68 17.08
C SER A 521 -23.17 -55.67 15.57
N LYS A 522 -22.19 -56.08 14.78
CA LYS A 522 -22.15 -57.09 13.73
C LYS A 522 -23.12 -57.05 12.55
N ASP A 523 -22.43 -57.30 11.43
CA ASP A 523 -22.77 -58.09 10.24
C ASP A 523 -23.69 -57.41 9.21
N ASP A 524 -23.15 -57.00 8.05
CA ASP A 524 -22.86 -57.77 6.83
C ASP A 524 -21.99 -56.97 5.87
#